data_646041f64cb9aff62e11756599f8f60b
#
_entry.id   646041f64cb9aff62e11756599f8f60b
#
_cell.length_a   1.000
_cell.length_b   1.000
_cell.length_c   1.000
_cell.angle_alpha   90.00
_cell.angle_beta   90.00
_cell.angle_gamma   90.00
#
_symmetry.space_group_name_H-M   'P 1'
#
loop_
_entity.id
_entity.type
_entity.pdbx_description
1 polymer ?
#
loop_
_entity_poly.entity_id
_entity_poly.type
_entity_poly.pdbx_seq_one_letter_code
_entity_poly.pdbx_strand_id
1 'polypeptide(L)'
;MALWEGGTVAWRDYVCAEWTGANPPVYFPQRSIRSERYKLIVNYLSDRPNPSAIGYSGPNQLWEPGATVEEILACDDRVRNAYARYLDPPPEELFDLEKDPWEYDNLIDDVTLNDVKTDLRSKLAEWQSETDDRIADPEILNRLTQEHDTISASQYGESAWGSRDFEWNYADYLFGHNEAGK
;
A
#
# COMPACT_ATOMS: atom_id res chain seq x y z
N MET A 1 -5.42 -6.65 28.90
CA MET A 1 -4.53 -7.27 29.90
C MET A 1 -4.60 -8.79 29.86
N ALA A 2 -5.73 -9.44 29.55
CA ALA A 2 -5.86 -10.90 29.55
C ALA A 2 -4.79 -11.68 28.76
N LEU A 3 -4.31 -11.17 27.64
CA LEU A 3 -3.23 -11.81 26.85
C LEU A 3 -1.89 -11.84 27.60
N TRP A 4 -1.56 -10.79 28.37
CA TRP A 4 -0.32 -10.72 29.16
C TRP A 4 -0.32 -11.67 30.35
N GLU A 5 -1.51 -12.06 30.78
CA GLU A 5 -1.74 -12.98 31.90
C GLU A 5 -1.93 -14.43 31.44
N GLY A 6 -1.70 -14.70 30.12
CA GLY A 6 -1.87 -16.02 29.53
C GLY A 6 -3.35 -16.42 29.33
N GLY A 7 -4.25 -15.45 29.41
CA GLY A 7 -5.68 -15.67 29.14
C GLY A 7 -5.99 -15.77 27.65
N THR A 8 -7.07 -16.47 27.31
CA THR A 8 -7.61 -16.53 25.95
C THR A 8 -8.62 -15.42 25.76
N VAL A 9 -8.43 -14.61 24.71
CA VAL A 9 -9.41 -13.61 24.28
C VAL A 9 -9.89 -13.95 22.88
N ALA A 10 -11.13 -13.60 22.56
CA ALA A 10 -11.60 -13.65 21.19
C ALA A 10 -10.72 -12.70 20.35
N TRP A 11 -10.09 -13.24 19.32
CA TRP A 11 -9.29 -12.45 18.39
C TRP A 11 -10.16 -11.99 17.22
N ARG A 12 -9.76 -10.90 16.56
CA ARG A 12 -10.44 -10.41 15.36
C ARG A 12 -10.25 -11.38 14.20
N ASP A 13 -11.29 -11.58 13.38
CA ASP A 13 -11.24 -12.45 12.21
C ASP A 13 -10.46 -11.82 11.06
N TYR A 14 -10.40 -10.47 11.04
CA TYR A 14 -9.72 -9.68 10.00
C TYR A 14 -8.81 -8.61 10.61
N VAL A 15 -7.73 -8.32 9.91
CA VAL A 15 -6.83 -7.19 10.20
C VAL A 15 -6.72 -6.35 8.95
N CYS A 16 -7.10 -5.07 9.06
CA CYS A 16 -6.88 -4.08 8.02
C CYS A 16 -5.61 -3.28 8.28
N ALA A 17 -4.93 -2.88 7.23
CA ALA A 17 -3.78 -2.00 7.28
C ALA A 17 -3.81 -1.00 6.13
N GLU A 18 -3.24 0.17 6.38
CA GLU A 18 -3.12 1.24 5.41
C GLU A 18 -1.66 1.63 5.19
N TRP A 19 -1.37 2.01 3.97
CA TRP A 19 -0.17 2.69 3.57
C TRP A 19 -0.55 3.84 2.64
N THR A 20 -0.02 5.03 2.87
CA THR A 20 -0.29 6.18 2.00
C THR A 20 1.02 6.72 1.42
N GLY A 21 2.09 6.68 2.20
CA GLY A 21 3.43 7.13 1.84
C GLY A 21 4.09 7.82 3.03
N ALA A 22 5.41 7.66 3.17
CA ALA A 22 6.18 8.28 4.25
C ALA A 22 6.53 9.75 3.97
N ASN A 23 6.61 10.11 2.68
CA ASN A 23 6.87 11.46 2.19
C ASN A 23 6.38 11.57 0.73
N PRO A 24 6.28 12.77 0.15
CA PRO A 24 5.73 12.95 -1.18
C PRO A 24 6.34 12.06 -2.29
N PRO A 25 7.66 11.89 -2.40
CA PRO A 25 8.26 11.05 -3.44
C PRO A 25 7.92 9.56 -3.36
N VAL A 26 7.48 9.06 -2.20
CA VAL A 26 7.10 7.66 -2.02
C VAL A 26 5.60 7.50 -1.77
N TYR A 27 4.81 8.49 -2.18
CA TYR A 27 3.36 8.44 -2.10
C TYR A 27 2.80 7.37 -3.05
N PHE A 28 2.20 6.35 -2.46
CA PHE A 28 1.55 5.26 -3.18
C PHE A 28 0.49 4.62 -2.27
N PRO A 29 -0.73 5.17 -2.23
CA PRO A 29 -1.77 4.72 -1.31
C PRO A 29 -2.22 3.29 -1.61
N GLN A 30 -2.20 2.49 -0.56
CA GLN A 30 -2.64 1.10 -0.55
C GLN A 30 -3.49 0.83 0.68
N ARG A 31 -4.40 -0.12 0.56
CA ARG A 31 -5.12 -0.71 1.69
C ARG A 31 -5.00 -2.21 1.62
N SER A 32 -4.91 -2.85 2.74
CA SER A 32 -4.95 -4.30 2.77
C SER A 32 -5.87 -4.81 3.87
N ILE A 33 -6.43 -5.98 3.62
CA ILE A 33 -7.17 -6.76 4.61
C ILE A 33 -6.65 -8.20 4.57
N ARG A 34 -6.44 -8.76 5.75
CA ARG A 34 -6.10 -10.18 5.88
C ARG A 34 -7.01 -10.88 6.86
N SER A 35 -7.44 -12.07 6.48
CA SER A 35 -7.94 -13.10 7.39
C SER A 35 -6.78 -13.94 7.94
N GLU A 36 -7.06 -15.04 8.60
CA GLU A 36 -6.04 -16.01 9.01
C GLU A 36 -5.24 -16.53 7.80
N ARG A 37 -5.92 -16.80 6.68
CA ARG A 37 -5.33 -17.44 5.50
C ARG A 37 -5.11 -16.52 4.31
N TYR A 38 -6.06 -15.65 3.99
CA TYR A 38 -6.00 -14.84 2.77
C TYR A 38 -5.70 -13.38 3.06
N LYS A 39 -4.97 -12.73 2.13
CA LYS A 39 -4.70 -11.29 2.16
C LYS A 39 -5.09 -10.68 0.80
N LEU A 40 -5.89 -9.63 0.85
CA LEU A 40 -6.20 -8.78 -0.29
C LEU A 40 -5.47 -7.45 -0.12
N ILE A 41 -4.84 -6.96 -1.19
CA ILE A 41 -4.27 -5.61 -1.28
C ILE A 41 -5.01 -4.86 -2.38
N VAL A 42 -5.35 -3.60 -2.13
CA VAL A 42 -5.90 -2.66 -3.10
C VAL A 42 -4.88 -1.55 -3.35
N ASN A 43 -4.47 -1.37 -4.60
CA ASN A 43 -3.52 -0.38 -5.08
C ASN A 43 -4.28 0.75 -5.78
N TYR A 44 -4.35 1.93 -5.16
CA TYR A 44 -5.16 3.04 -5.69
C TYR A 44 -4.53 3.77 -6.87
N LEU A 45 -3.22 3.62 -7.07
CA LEU A 45 -2.46 4.25 -8.17
C LEU A 45 -1.77 3.21 -9.06
N SER A 46 -2.49 2.14 -9.41
CA SER A 46 -1.97 1.06 -10.27
C SER A 46 -1.72 1.46 -11.73
N ASP A 47 -1.97 2.71 -12.09
CA ASP A 47 -1.67 3.31 -13.40
C ASP A 47 -0.24 3.87 -13.50
N ARG A 48 0.55 3.77 -12.41
CA ARG A 48 1.94 4.26 -12.33
C ARG A 48 2.82 3.31 -11.54
N PRO A 49 4.15 3.34 -11.77
CA PRO A 49 5.09 2.55 -10.97
C PRO A 49 5.06 2.95 -9.49
N ASN A 50 5.23 1.96 -8.61
CA ASN A 50 5.34 2.18 -7.18
C ASN A 50 6.72 2.79 -6.86
N PRO A 51 6.78 4.04 -6.38
CA PRO A 51 8.06 4.72 -6.12
C PRO A 51 8.87 4.05 -4.99
N SER A 52 8.21 3.37 -4.05
CA SER A 52 8.92 2.62 -3.02
C SER A 52 9.72 1.46 -3.61
N ALA A 53 9.22 0.78 -4.66
CA ALA A 53 9.97 -0.28 -5.33
C ALA A 53 11.26 0.26 -5.97
N ILE A 54 11.20 1.47 -6.55
CA ILE A 54 12.39 2.15 -7.12
C ILE A 54 13.40 2.47 -6.01
N GLY A 55 12.93 2.92 -4.85
CA GLY A 55 13.78 3.24 -3.70
C GLY A 55 14.49 2.02 -3.11
N TYR A 56 13.88 0.84 -3.17
CA TYR A 56 14.45 -0.40 -2.63
C TYR A 56 15.33 -1.17 -3.62
N SER A 57 15.11 -1.03 -4.93
CA SER A 57 15.77 -1.84 -5.95
C SER A 57 16.37 -1.05 -7.10
N GLY A 58 16.32 0.27 -7.06
CA GLY A 58 16.85 1.14 -8.11
C GLY A 58 18.38 1.32 -8.03
N PRO A 59 19.00 1.88 -9.10
CA PRO A 59 20.43 2.18 -9.11
C PRO A 59 20.84 3.22 -8.06
N ASN A 60 19.91 4.01 -7.58
CA ASN A 60 20.08 4.98 -6.50
C ASN A 60 19.35 4.50 -5.24
N GLN A 61 19.57 3.28 -4.85
CA GLN A 61 18.97 2.65 -3.68
C GLN A 61 18.94 3.61 -2.48
N LEU A 62 17.75 4.05 -2.09
CA LEU A 62 17.56 5.07 -1.05
C LEU A 62 17.49 4.44 0.35
N TRP A 63 17.20 3.17 0.42
CA TRP A 63 16.88 2.46 1.66
C TRP A 63 17.64 1.13 1.71
N GLU A 64 18.44 0.96 2.71
CA GLU A 64 19.01 -0.33 3.03
C GLU A 64 18.12 -1.05 4.07
N PRO A 65 17.94 -2.36 3.94
CA PRO A 65 18.47 -3.28 2.95
C PRO A 65 17.46 -3.56 1.83
N GLY A 66 17.79 -3.27 0.59
CA GLY A 66 17.05 -3.69 -0.58
C GLY A 66 17.93 -4.57 -1.47
N ALA A 67 17.32 -5.38 -2.34
CA ALA A 67 18.06 -6.14 -3.35
C ALA A 67 18.42 -5.24 -4.52
N THR A 68 19.63 -5.36 -5.01
CA THR A 68 20.06 -4.67 -6.24
C THR A 68 19.35 -5.27 -7.46
N VAL A 69 19.27 -4.50 -8.54
CA VAL A 69 18.74 -5.01 -9.82
C VAL A 69 19.48 -6.26 -10.30
N GLU A 70 20.82 -6.30 -10.10
CA GLU A 70 21.64 -7.45 -10.49
C GLU A 70 21.28 -8.70 -9.67
N GLU A 71 21.09 -8.56 -8.37
CA GLU A 71 20.67 -9.66 -7.48
C GLU A 71 19.28 -10.16 -7.87
N ILE A 72 18.34 -9.27 -8.14
CA ILE A 72 16.98 -9.64 -8.59
C ILE A 72 17.03 -10.41 -9.90
N LEU A 73 17.81 -9.94 -10.88
CA LEU A 73 17.97 -10.60 -12.18
C LEU A 73 18.65 -11.97 -12.09
N ALA A 74 19.46 -12.20 -11.05
CA ALA A 74 20.09 -13.49 -10.79
C ALA A 74 19.16 -14.50 -10.11
N CYS A 75 18.00 -14.08 -9.60
CA CYS A 75 17.01 -14.95 -8.98
C CYS A 75 16.19 -15.74 -10.02
N ASP A 76 15.39 -16.69 -9.54
CA ASP A 76 14.43 -17.41 -10.36
C ASP A 76 13.27 -16.51 -10.83
N ASP A 77 12.45 -17.05 -11.74
CA ASP A 77 11.33 -16.32 -12.33
C ASP A 77 10.29 -15.89 -11.29
N ARG A 78 10.06 -16.69 -10.26
CA ARG A 78 9.08 -16.40 -9.21
C ARG A 78 9.45 -15.13 -8.44
N VAL A 79 10.72 -15.02 -8.06
CA VAL A 79 11.24 -13.83 -7.37
C VAL A 79 11.23 -12.63 -8.32
N ARG A 80 11.72 -12.78 -9.56
CA ARG A 80 11.72 -11.71 -10.55
C ARG A 80 10.31 -11.16 -10.80
N ASN A 81 9.32 -12.04 -10.94
CA ASN A 81 7.93 -11.65 -11.15
C ASN A 81 7.35 -10.91 -9.94
N ALA A 82 7.70 -11.30 -8.72
CA ALA A 82 7.27 -10.60 -7.51
C ALA A 82 7.83 -9.17 -7.45
N TYR A 83 9.11 -8.97 -7.78
CA TYR A 83 9.71 -7.63 -7.86
C TYR A 83 9.12 -6.80 -9.00
N ALA A 84 8.86 -7.41 -10.16
CA ALA A 84 8.19 -6.72 -11.28
C ALA A 84 6.78 -6.25 -10.88
N ARG A 85 6.03 -7.09 -10.20
CA ARG A 85 4.71 -6.74 -9.67
C ARG A 85 4.80 -5.67 -8.56
N TYR A 86 5.81 -5.70 -7.71
CA TYR A 86 6.01 -4.67 -6.70
C TYR A 86 6.28 -3.30 -7.34
N LEU A 87 7.04 -3.28 -8.46
CA LEU A 87 7.28 -2.05 -9.22
C LEU A 87 6.03 -1.56 -9.94
N ASP A 88 5.29 -2.47 -10.56
CA ASP A 88 4.11 -2.17 -11.40
C ASP A 88 2.92 -3.00 -10.93
N PRO A 89 2.34 -2.66 -9.77
CA PRO A 89 1.31 -3.48 -9.14
C PRO A 89 -0.03 -3.35 -9.86
N PRO A 90 -0.78 -4.46 -9.99
CA PRO A 90 -2.15 -4.42 -10.49
C PRO A 90 -3.07 -3.70 -9.50
N PRO A 91 -4.31 -3.32 -9.89
CA PRO A 91 -5.27 -2.68 -8.99
C PRO A 91 -5.53 -3.48 -7.71
N GLU A 92 -5.51 -4.80 -7.78
CA GLU A 92 -5.71 -5.68 -6.64
C GLU A 92 -4.76 -6.88 -6.68
N GLU A 93 -4.39 -7.34 -5.49
CA GLU A 93 -3.58 -8.55 -5.30
C GLU A 93 -4.23 -9.43 -4.22
N LEU A 94 -4.25 -10.74 -4.46
CA LEU A 94 -4.76 -11.74 -3.51
C LEU A 94 -3.71 -12.80 -3.25
N PHE A 95 -3.47 -13.13 -1.98
CA PHE A 95 -2.47 -14.12 -1.57
C PHE A 95 -3.09 -15.16 -0.63
N ASP A 96 -2.68 -16.42 -0.77
CA ASP A 96 -2.95 -17.52 0.16
C ASP A 96 -1.75 -17.68 1.10
N LEU A 97 -1.79 -17.03 2.25
CA LEU A 97 -0.67 -16.96 3.20
C LEU A 97 -0.31 -18.31 3.85
N GLU A 98 -1.20 -19.29 3.77
CA GLU A 98 -0.90 -20.66 4.22
C GLU A 98 0.03 -21.38 3.24
N LYS A 99 -0.16 -21.17 1.94
CA LYS A 99 0.62 -21.80 0.87
C LYS A 99 1.81 -20.97 0.43
N ASP A 100 1.64 -19.64 0.50
CA ASP A 100 2.61 -18.65 0.03
C ASP A 100 2.78 -17.53 1.08
N PRO A 101 3.46 -17.79 2.19
CA PRO A 101 3.65 -16.80 3.26
C PRO A 101 4.53 -15.60 2.83
N TRP A 102 5.19 -15.68 1.69
CA TRP A 102 6.05 -14.64 1.14
C TRP A 102 5.36 -13.79 0.06
N GLU A 103 4.08 -14.08 -0.26
CA GLU A 103 3.27 -13.29 -1.19
C GLU A 103 3.87 -13.20 -2.60
N TYR A 104 4.45 -14.31 -3.10
CA TYR A 104 5.02 -14.37 -4.45
C TYR A 104 3.97 -14.50 -5.54
N ASP A 105 2.89 -15.26 -5.30
CA ASP A 105 1.94 -15.68 -6.31
C ASP A 105 0.61 -14.93 -6.14
N ASN A 106 0.36 -13.95 -7.02
CA ASN A 106 -0.92 -13.22 -7.00
C ASN A 106 -2.05 -14.08 -7.57
N LEU A 107 -3.06 -14.36 -6.77
CA LEU A 107 -4.22 -15.21 -7.09
C LEU A 107 -5.46 -14.39 -7.47
N ILE A 108 -5.32 -13.10 -7.80
CA ILE A 108 -6.47 -12.23 -8.06
C ILE A 108 -7.33 -12.72 -9.23
N ASP A 109 -6.71 -13.36 -10.22
CA ASP A 109 -7.40 -13.87 -11.40
C ASP A 109 -7.94 -15.31 -11.23
N ASP A 110 -7.69 -15.97 -10.08
CA ASP A 110 -8.24 -17.30 -9.81
C ASP A 110 -9.75 -17.20 -9.55
N VAL A 111 -10.54 -17.69 -10.51
CA VAL A 111 -12.00 -17.67 -10.44
C VAL A 111 -12.57 -18.56 -9.32
N THR A 112 -11.81 -19.54 -8.84
CA THR A 112 -12.25 -20.43 -7.75
C THR A 112 -12.25 -19.71 -6.39
N LEU A 113 -11.57 -18.55 -6.30
CA LEU A 113 -11.49 -17.71 -5.10
C LEU A 113 -12.44 -16.49 -5.14
N ASN A 114 -13.43 -16.46 -6.03
CA ASN A 114 -14.35 -15.33 -6.14
C ASN A 114 -15.10 -15.03 -4.86
N ASP A 115 -15.52 -16.04 -4.11
CA ASP A 115 -16.22 -15.85 -2.83
C ASP A 115 -15.27 -15.23 -1.78
N VAL A 116 -14.02 -15.67 -1.72
CA VAL A 116 -12.98 -15.10 -0.86
C VAL A 116 -12.72 -13.63 -1.19
N LYS A 117 -12.57 -13.32 -2.49
CA LYS A 117 -12.38 -11.93 -2.96
C LYS A 117 -13.56 -11.04 -2.58
N THR A 118 -14.77 -11.53 -2.76
CA THR A 118 -15.99 -10.78 -2.44
C THR A 118 -16.10 -10.51 -0.94
N ASP A 119 -15.83 -11.50 -0.11
CA ASP A 119 -15.86 -11.36 1.34
C ASP A 119 -14.81 -10.35 1.82
N LEU A 120 -13.55 -10.48 1.39
CA LEU A 120 -12.47 -9.56 1.79
C LEU A 120 -12.74 -8.12 1.32
N ARG A 121 -13.24 -7.92 0.09
CA ARG A 121 -13.63 -6.58 -0.39
C ARG A 121 -14.75 -5.98 0.45
N SER A 122 -15.76 -6.77 0.80
CA SER A 122 -16.87 -6.32 1.64
C SER A 122 -16.40 -5.89 3.02
N LYS A 123 -15.52 -6.68 3.64
CA LYS A 123 -14.94 -6.39 4.96
C LYS A 123 -14.00 -5.19 4.95
N LEU A 124 -13.23 -5.02 3.87
CA LEU A 124 -12.39 -3.83 3.70
C LEU A 124 -13.26 -2.56 3.57
N ALA A 125 -14.32 -2.62 2.76
CA ALA A 125 -15.24 -1.49 2.58
C ALA A 125 -15.99 -1.14 3.89
N GLU A 126 -16.38 -2.14 4.67
CA GLU A 126 -16.96 -1.96 6.00
C GLU A 126 -15.99 -1.22 6.93
N TRP A 127 -14.73 -1.67 7.01
CA TRP A 127 -13.68 -1.03 7.80
C TRP A 127 -13.40 0.41 7.33
N GLN A 128 -13.31 0.65 6.02
CA GLN A 128 -13.12 2.01 5.47
C GLN A 128 -14.27 2.95 5.86
N SER A 129 -15.50 2.46 5.85
CA SER A 129 -16.67 3.23 6.29
C SER A 129 -16.65 3.51 7.79
N GLU A 130 -16.28 2.53 8.61
CA GLU A 130 -16.21 2.67 10.07
C GLU A 130 -15.09 3.62 10.54
N THR A 131 -13.99 3.67 9.79
CA THR A 131 -12.82 4.51 10.12
C THR A 131 -12.80 5.86 9.41
N ASP A 132 -13.83 6.16 8.59
CA ASP A 132 -13.84 7.33 7.72
C ASP A 132 -12.58 7.43 6.84
N ASP A 133 -12.19 6.29 6.23
CA ASP A 133 -11.02 6.23 5.35
C ASP A 133 -11.27 6.99 4.06
N ARG A 134 -10.86 8.24 4.03
CA ARG A 134 -11.18 9.19 2.96
C ARG A 134 -10.45 8.91 1.64
N ILE A 135 -9.43 8.05 1.64
CA ILE A 135 -8.76 7.59 0.40
C ILE A 135 -9.74 6.80 -0.50
N ALA A 136 -10.78 6.22 0.07
CA ALA A 136 -11.84 5.57 -0.70
C ALA A 136 -12.66 6.55 -1.58
N ASP A 137 -12.62 7.86 -1.28
CA ASP A 137 -13.24 8.90 -2.09
C ASP A 137 -12.32 9.29 -3.27
N PRO A 138 -12.75 9.07 -4.53
CA PRO A 138 -11.94 9.38 -5.70
C PRO A 138 -11.55 10.87 -5.83
N GLU A 139 -12.37 11.80 -5.33
CA GLU A 139 -12.05 13.22 -5.39
C GLU A 139 -10.94 13.57 -4.41
N ILE A 140 -10.98 13.00 -3.22
CA ILE A 140 -9.95 13.18 -2.20
C ILE A 140 -8.64 12.51 -2.65
N LEU A 141 -8.70 11.29 -3.15
CA LEU A 141 -7.56 10.60 -3.72
C LEU A 141 -6.89 11.43 -4.82
N ASN A 142 -7.69 11.98 -5.75
CA ASN A 142 -7.16 12.80 -6.84
C ASN A 142 -6.48 14.09 -6.33
N ARG A 143 -7.08 14.79 -5.37
CA ARG A 143 -6.47 16.00 -4.77
C ARG A 143 -5.14 15.68 -4.10
N LEU A 144 -5.11 14.64 -3.27
CA LEU A 144 -3.89 14.18 -2.60
C LEU A 144 -2.80 13.82 -3.61
N THR A 145 -3.17 13.10 -4.66
CA THR A 145 -2.23 12.69 -5.71
C THR A 145 -1.63 13.90 -6.41
N GLN A 146 -2.46 14.89 -6.78
CA GLN A 146 -1.99 16.13 -7.41
C GLN A 146 -1.07 16.94 -6.49
N GLU A 147 -1.38 17.03 -5.21
CA GLU A 147 -0.52 17.71 -4.23
C GLU A 147 0.84 17.03 -4.11
N HIS A 148 0.86 15.71 -3.93
CA HIS A 148 2.10 14.95 -3.84
C HIS A 148 2.94 15.04 -5.13
N ASP A 149 2.32 14.94 -6.30
CA ASP A 149 3.00 15.08 -7.59
C ASP A 149 3.61 16.48 -7.73
N THR A 150 2.89 17.52 -7.33
CA THR A 150 3.36 18.91 -7.37
C THR A 150 4.54 19.13 -6.43
N ILE A 151 4.45 18.67 -5.20
CA ILE A 151 5.52 18.77 -4.20
C ILE A 151 6.74 17.96 -4.65
N SER A 152 6.54 16.75 -5.13
CA SER A 152 7.63 15.89 -5.63
C SER A 152 8.37 16.55 -6.78
N ALA A 153 7.65 17.11 -7.75
CA ALA A 153 8.28 17.79 -8.90
C ALA A 153 9.01 19.07 -8.52
N SER A 154 8.50 19.85 -7.56
CA SER A 154 9.04 21.17 -7.21
C SER A 154 10.13 21.13 -6.13
N GLN A 155 10.03 20.23 -5.17
CA GLN A 155 10.84 20.24 -3.94
C GLN A 155 11.87 19.11 -3.87
N TYR A 156 11.58 17.98 -4.49
CA TYR A 156 12.46 16.84 -4.41
C TYR A 156 13.34 16.68 -5.67
N GLY A 157 12.83 17.05 -6.86
CA GLY A 157 13.60 17.01 -8.10
C GLY A 157 14.37 15.68 -8.25
N GLU A 158 15.71 15.76 -8.23
CA GLU A 158 16.60 14.60 -8.33
C GLU A 158 16.92 13.96 -6.96
N SER A 159 16.47 14.55 -5.85
CA SER A 159 16.77 14.09 -4.49
C SER A 159 15.50 13.75 -3.71
N ALA A 160 15.39 12.53 -3.24
CA ALA A 160 14.33 12.11 -2.32
C ALA A 160 14.38 12.83 -0.95
N TRP A 161 15.46 13.54 -0.68
CA TRP A 161 15.71 14.32 0.54
C TRP A 161 15.65 15.82 0.33
N GLY A 162 15.08 16.29 -0.78
CA GLY A 162 15.03 17.68 -1.19
C GLY A 162 14.71 18.71 -0.09
N SER A 163 14.46 19.94 -0.46
CA SER A 163 14.08 20.96 0.52
C SER A 163 12.86 20.53 1.31
N ARG A 164 12.86 20.80 2.62
CA ARG A 164 11.69 20.58 3.48
C ARG A 164 10.85 21.86 3.64
N ASP A 165 11.13 22.85 2.84
CA ASP A 165 10.42 24.12 2.83
C ASP A 165 9.15 24.04 1.97
N PHE A 166 8.25 23.11 2.32
CA PHE A 166 6.94 22.99 1.67
C PHE A 166 5.84 22.82 2.73
N GLU A 167 4.68 23.32 2.39
CA GLU A 167 3.46 23.11 3.17
C GLU A 167 2.78 21.82 2.70
N TRP A 168 2.53 20.93 3.63
CA TRP A 168 1.95 19.62 3.34
C TRP A 168 0.58 19.51 4.00
N ASN A 169 -0.46 19.65 3.21
CA ASN A 169 -1.85 19.66 3.68
C ASN A 169 -2.51 18.27 3.67
N TYR A 170 -1.74 17.24 3.42
CA TYR A 170 -2.24 15.87 3.31
C TYR A 170 -3.05 15.40 4.53
N ALA A 171 -2.67 15.80 5.74
CA ALA A 171 -3.42 15.50 6.94
C ALA A 171 -4.81 16.15 6.94
N ASP A 172 -4.94 17.34 6.38
CA ASP A 172 -6.23 18.04 6.29
C ASP A 172 -7.18 17.34 5.35
N TYR A 173 -6.68 16.80 4.23
CA TYR A 173 -7.50 16.01 3.31
C TYR A 173 -7.93 14.69 3.92
N LEU A 174 -7.06 14.01 4.65
CA LEU A 174 -7.36 12.70 5.25
C LEU A 174 -8.28 12.82 6.47
N PHE A 175 -8.12 13.86 7.28
CA PHE A 175 -8.84 14.00 8.54
C PHE A 175 -9.96 15.06 8.51
N GLY A 176 -10.18 15.71 7.36
CA GLY A 176 -11.29 16.64 7.17
C GLY A 176 -11.20 17.94 7.98
N HIS A 177 -10.00 18.33 8.45
CA HIS A 177 -9.83 19.53 9.27
C HIS A 177 -10.06 20.84 8.51
N ASN A 178 -9.97 20.83 7.17
CA ASN A 178 -10.16 22.03 6.35
C ASN A 178 -11.63 22.43 6.09
N GLU A 179 -12.60 21.61 6.42
CA GLU A 179 -14.01 21.95 6.21
C GLU A 179 -14.64 22.73 7.37
N ALA A 180 -13.96 22.82 8.52
CA ALA A 180 -14.47 23.47 9.73
C ALA A 180 -14.04 24.94 9.88
N GLY A 181 -13.30 25.51 8.94
CA GLY A 181 -12.66 26.84 9.03
C GLY A 181 -13.02 27.84 7.93
N LYS A 182 -14.21 27.73 7.31
CA LYS A 182 -14.74 28.81 6.44
C LYS A 182 -16.12 29.25 6.88
#